data_1d32484ad33231fcdf70cc0f7ccc8d06
#
_entry.id   1d32484ad33231fcdf70cc0f7ccc8d06
#
_cell.length_a   1.000
_cell.length_b   1.000
_cell.length_c   1.000
_cell.angle_alpha   90.00
_cell.angle_beta   90.00
_cell.angle_gamma   90.00
#
_symmetry.space_group_name_H-M   'P 1'
#
loop_
_entity.id
_entity.type
_entity.pdbx_description
1 polymer ?
#
loop_
_entity_poly.entity_id
_entity_poly.type
_entity_poly.pdbx_seq_one_letter_code
_entity_poly.pdbx_strand_id
1 'polypeptide(L)'
;MNRKKIYAMILTASMLAASACGSSTEPAAADASAENTAAASTAEMPTSTVPETSTANEAEASSSAVESSPAERSSEESASVEESSTAVDEGFADADETLYVTGSNVNVRRAPATTGEIAGTLNKGASLHCTGRKDDWSRVEYNGEICFVSSQFLSAEKPEETKPAAQAGTGIYHAGGDILVCIDAGHQDHQMTDKEPNGPGSSEMKNKVTSGTDGVSTGVPEYKVNLQVALKLRDELLSRGYSVIMTRETNDVSLSNVDRATIANDSGADIMIRLHCNSVDSSSARGALGITQTSSNPYCGDIYSACNSLTNAVLNGYCNATGLANTGIWETDTMTGTNWCEIPNTILEMGYMSNSTEDELLSDSDFQYEAAVGIANGIDAYFGR
;
A
#
# COMPACT_ATOMS: atom_id res chain seq x y z
N MET A 1 25.71 13.98 19.57
CA MET A 1 26.61 13.99 18.43
C MET A 1 25.73 14.26 17.20
N ASN A 2 26.03 15.28 16.42
CA ASN A 2 25.10 15.84 15.43
C ASN A 2 24.92 14.85 14.27
N ARG A 3 23.71 14.34 14.06
CA ARG A 3 23.34 13.32 13.04
C ARG A 3 23.75 13.69 11.60
N LYS A 4 23.94 14.98 11.30
CA LYS A 4 24.46 15.48 10.00
C LYS A 4 25.86 15.01 9.61
N LYS A 5 26.62 14.34 10.50
CA LYS A 5 27.97 13.83 10.22
C LYS A 5 28.05 12.38 9.74
N ILE A 6 26.94 11.61 9.82
CA ILE A 6 26.96 10.19 9.46
C ILE A 6 26.76 9.99 7.95
N TYR A 7 26.04 10.88 7.29
CA TYR A 7 25.81 10.80 5.83
C TYR A 7 27.05 11.10 4.95
N ALA A 8 28.07 11.76 5.51
CA ALA A 8 29.29 12.08 4.78
C ALA A 8 30.34 10.94 4.74
N MET A 9 30.07 9.82 5.43
CA MET A 9 31.10 8.76 5.58
C MET A 9 30.88 7.55 4.68
N ILE A 10 29.74 7.44 4.00
CA ILE A 10 29.43 6.30 3.11
C ILE A 10 29.82 6.58 1.64
N LEU A 11 30.13 7.83 1.28
CA LEU A 11 30.48 8.22 -0.10
C LEU A 11 31.96 8.17 -0.47
N THR A 12 32.88 7.72 0.40
CA THR A 12 34.33 7.76 0.14
C THR A 12 35.00 6.42 -0.13
N ALA A 13 34.26 5.33 -0.35
CA ALA A 13 34.85 3.99 -0.52
C ALA A 13 34.82 3.41 -1.94
N SER A 14 34.57 4.19 -2.99
CA SER A 14 34.53 3.63 -4.35
C SER A 14 35.15 4.51 -5.43
N MET A 15 36.30 5.09 -5.19
CA MET A 15 37.15 5.68 -6.26
C MET A 15 38.62 5.49 -5.95
N LEU A 16 39.15 4.33 -6.29
CA LEU A 16 40.59 4.15 -6.55
C LEU A 16 40.77 2.95 -7.48
N ALA A 17 40.94 3.23 -8.77
CA ALA A 17 41.84 2.57 -9.69
C ALA A 17 41.50 2.94 -11.14
N ALA A 18 42.24 3.88 -11.70
CA ALA A 18 42.92 3.75 -12.99
C ALA A 18 43.53 5.11 -13.37
N SER A 19 44.82 5.21 -13.13
CA SER A 19 45.65 6.28 -13.66
C SER A 19 46.65 5.63 -14.61
N ALA A 20 46.70 6.07 -15.87
CA ALA A 20 47.95 6.19 -16.60
C ALA A 20 47.79 6.75 -18.04
N CYS A 21 48.49 7.84 -18.26
CA CYS A 21 49.26 8.28 -19.45
C CYS A 21 48.55 8.73 -20.73
N GLY A 22 48.89 10.00 -21.09
CA GLY A 22 49.24 10.34 -22.46
C GLY A 22 48.85 11.76 -22.88
N SER A 23 49.75 12.67 -22.64
CA SER A 23 50.18 13.98 -23.21
C SER A 23 49.46 14.59 -24.43
N SER A 24 49.22 15.92 -24.31
CA SER A 24 49.53 17.07 -25.20
C SER A 24 48.78 17.23 -26.52
N THR A 25 48.05 18.31 -26.71
CA THR A 25 48.43 19.62 -27.31
C THR A 25 47.16 20.45 -27.57
N GLU A 26 47.18 21.72 -27.11
CA GLU A 26 46.37 22.81 -27.68
C GLU A 26 47.01 23.29 -28.99
N PRO A 27 46.27 23.97 -29.91
CA PRO A 27 45.80 25.34 -29.71
C PRO A 27 44.57 25.82 -30.49
N ALA A 28 44.06 26.97 -30.03
CA ALA A 28 43.54 28.15 -30.76
C ALA A 28 42.09 28.20 -31.23
N ALA A 29 41.50 29.31 -30.79
CA ALA A 29 40.20 29.90 -31.03
C ALA A 29 39.73 30.05 -32.51
N ALA A 30 38.42 29.99 -32.70
CA ALA A 30 37.66 30.79 -33.64
C ALA A 30 36.19 30.94 -33.24
N ASP A 31 35.82 32.19 -33.19
CA ASP A 31 34.49 32.78 -33.00
C ASP A 31 33.53 32.42 -34.15
N ALA A 32 32.28 32.05 -33.82
CA ALA A 32 31.13 32.26 -34.72
C ALA A 32 29.79 32.09 -33.96
N SER A 33 29.13 33.19 -33.79
CA SER A 33 27.76 33.34 -33.41
C SER A 33 26.80 32.59 -34.35
N ALA A 34 25.85 31.82 -33.80
CA ALA A 34 24.58 31.51 -34.44
C ALA A 34 23.52 31.22 -33.41
N GLU A 35 22.51 32.08 -33.39
CA GLU A 35 21.24 31.89 -32.72
C GLU A 35 20.61 30.56 -33.14
N ASN A 36 20.11 29.78 -32.18
CA ASN A 36 19.05 28.82 -32.50
C ASN A 36 18.14 28.61 -31.31
N THR A 37 16.92 28.96 -31.54
CA THR A 37 15.74 28.82 -30.70
C THR A 37 15.51 27.35 -30.30
N ALA A 38 15.55 27.04 -29.01
CA ALA A 38 15.17 25.74 -28.48
C ALA A 38 13.65 25.72 -28.26
N ALA A 39 12.96 24.90 -29.05
CA ALA A 39 11.57 24.54 -28.84
C ALA A 39 11.48 23.57 -27.65
N ALA A 40 10.69 23.93 -26.66
CA ALA A 40 10.30 23.06 -25.57
C ALA A 40 9.39 21.95 -26.11
N SER A 41 9.81 20.70 -25.99
CA SER A 41 8.96 19.53 -26.23
C SER A 41 8.21 19.19 -24.95
N THR A 42 6.95 19.57 -24.91
CA THR A 42 5.98 19.06 -23.94
C THR A 42 5.50 17.69 -24.42
N ALA A 43 5.82 16.64 -23.71
CA ALA A 43 5.23 15.33 -23.94
C ALA A 43 3.82 15.33 -23.31
N GLU A 44 2.81 15.56 -24.14
CA GLU A 44 1.40 15.34 -23.79
C GLU A 44 1.07 13.84 -23.93
N MET A 45 0.40 13.29 -22.94
CA MET A 45 -0.30 12.02 -23.04
C MET A 45 -1.53 12.20 -23.95
N PRO A 46 -1.88 11.25 -24.82
CA PRO A 46 -2.98 11.43 -25.76
C PRO A 46 -4.35 11.38 -25.07
N THR A 47 -5.07 12.49 -25.11
CA THR A 47 -6.49 12.57 -24.80
C THR A 47 -7.30 12.06 -25.99
N SER A 48 -8.07 11.00 -25.80
CA SER A 48 -9.05 10.55 -26.78
C SER A 48 -10.36 11.31 -26.56
N THR A 49 -10.72 12.13 -27.52
CA THR A 49 -12.02 12.80 -27.64
C THR A 49 -13.03 11.86 -28.28
N VAL A 50 -14.16 11.63 -27.64
CA VAL A 50 -15.36 11.03 -28.22
C VAL A 50 -16.42 12.12 -28.38
N PRO A 51 -17.08 12.26 -29.55
CA PRO A 51 -18.06 13.30 -29.79
C PRO A 51 -19.44 12.95 -29.17
N GLU A 52 -20.04 13.96 -28.57
CA GLU A 52 -21.45 13.96 -28.18
C GLU A 52 -22.37 13.87 -29.42
N THR A 53 -23.38 12.99 -29.36
CA THR A 53 -24.62 13.17 -30.10
C THR A 53 -25.81 12.92 -29.21
N SER A 54 -26.52 13.99 -28.95
CA SER A 54 -27.84 14.10 -28.37
C SER A 54 -28.90 13.45 -29.28
N THR A 55 -29.83 12.66 -28.67
CA THR A 55 -31.26 12.79 -29.01
C THR A 55 -32.11 12.17 -27.90
N ALA A 56 -32.99 13.00 -27.38
CA ALA A 56 -34.09 12.67 -26.51
C ALA A 56 -35.18 11.90 -27.28
N ASN A 57 -35.89 10.99 -26.61
CA ASN A 57 -37.35 10.89 -26.77
C ASN A 57 -38.01 10.21 -25.57
N GLU A 58 -39.00 10.89 -25.05
CA GLU A 58 -39.98 10.45 -24.05
C GLU A 58 -41.00 9.50 -24.70
N ALA A 59 -41.56 8.56 -23.92
CA ALA A 59 -42.98 8.21 -23.95
C ALA A 59 -43.34 7.27 -22.79
N GLU A 60 -44.22 7.76 -22.01
CA GLU A 60 -45.18 7.36 -21.03
C GLU A 60 -45.76 5.93 -21.04
N ALA A 61 -45.94 5.46 -19.78
CA ALA A 61 -47.13 4.93 -19.11
C ALA A 61 -47.93 3.76 -19.69
N SER A 62 -48.17 2.72 -18.90
CA SER A 62 -49.50 2.39 -18.39
C SER A 62 -49.53 1.16 -17.47
N SER A 63 -50.18 1.36 -16.38
CA SER A 63 -50.68 0.50 -15.32
C SER A 63 -51.42 -0.76 -15.78
N SER A 64 -51.36 -1.82 -14.99
CA SER A 64 -52.57 -2.39 -14.34
C SER A 64 -52.24 -3.53 -13.38
N ALA A 65 -52.77 -3.41 -12.19
CA ALA A 65 -52.84 -4.41 -11.15
C ALA A 65 -53.95 -5.45 -11.48
N VAL A 66 -53.81 -6.69 -11.04
CA VAL A 66 -54.91 -7.51 -10.51
C VAL A 66 -54.38 -8.55 -9.51
N GLU A 67 -55.00 -8.57 -8.40
CA GLU A 67 -55.03 -9.40 -7.21
C GLU A 67 -55.43 -10.85 -7.49
N SER A 68 -54.90 -11.81 -6.75
CA SER A 68 -55.67 -12.70 -5.84
C SER A 68 -54.91 -13.97 -5.46
N SER A 69 -54.79 -14.18 -4.17
CA SER A 69 -54.57 -15.46 -3.46
C SER A 69 -55.92 -16.13 -3.25
N PRO A 70 -56.11 -17.38 -2.70
CA PRO A 70 -55.18 -18.26 -1.95
C PRO A 70 -55.40 -19.80 -2.13
N ALA A 71 -54.60 -20.58 -1.37
CA ALA A 71 -54.82 -21.95 -0.82
C ALA A 71 -54.70 -23.16 -1.79
N GLU A 72 -54.10 -24.27 -1.47
CA GLU A 72 -54.00 -25.11 -0.28
C GLU A 72 -52.89 -26.20 -0.42
N ARG A 73 -52.23 -26.45 0.69
CA ARG A 73 -51.73 -27.71 1.27
C ARG A 73 -51.53 -28.96 0.39
N SER A 74 -50.30 -29.48 0.40
CA SER A 74 -50.09 -30.87 0.85
C SER A 74 -48.60 -31.13 1.20
N SER A 75 -48.47 -31.90 2.24
CA SER A 75 -47.30 -32.38 2.99
C SER A 75 -46.41 -33.35 2.22
N GLU A 76 -45.21 -33.50 2.80
CA GLU A 76 -44.22 -34.59 2.64
C GLU A 76 -43.22 -34.38 1.49
N GLU A 77 -41.95 -34.23 1.76
CA GLU A 77 -41.03 -35.25 2.23
C GLU A 77 -39.67 -34.63 2.64
N SER A 78 -39.24 -35.02 3.82
CA SER A 78 -37.91 -34.78 4.34
C SER A 78 -36.89 -35.53 3.49
N ALA A 79 -36.07 -34.81 2.76
CA ALA A 79 -34.83 -35.35 2.21
C ALA A 79 -33.67 -34.53 2.71
N SER A 80 -32.85 -35.16 3.52
CA SER A 80 -31.60 -34.77 4.09
C SER A 80 -30.70 -34.06 3.09
N VAL A 81 -30.33 -32.82 3.37
CA VAL A 81 -29.19 -32.15 2.77
C VAL A 81 -27.97 -32.46 3.64
N GLU A 82 -27.48 -33.69 3.51
CA GLU A 82 -26.11 -34.07 3.88
C GLU A 82 -25.41 -34.49 2.58
N GLU A 83 -24.84 -33.52 1.88
CA GLU A 83 -23.75 -33.77 0.90
C GLU A 83 -23.23 -32.44 0.33
N SER A 84 -22.37 -31.74 1.09
CA SER A 84 -21.43 -30.78 0.54
C SER A 84 -20.23 -30.49 1.47
N SER A 85 -20.03 -31.28 2.51
CA SER A 85 -18.96 -31.02 3.52
C SER A 85 -17.73 -31.90 3.36
N THR A 86 -17.73 -32.91 2.50
CA THR A 86 -16.67 -33.95 2.52
C THR A 86 -15.52 -33.72 1.55
N ALA A 87 -15.63 -32.80 0.60
CA ALA A 87 -14.57 -32.60 -0.41
C ALA A 87 -13.46 -31.63 0.04
N VAL A 88 -13.68 -30.84 1.11
CA VAL A 88 -12.77 -29.77 1.55
C VAL A 88 -11.81 -30.26 2.65
N ASP A 89 -12.10 -31.41 3.25
CA ASP A 89 -11.38 -31.95 4.43
C ASP A 89 -10.34 -33.03 4.10
N GLU A 90 -10.19 -33.43 2.83
CA GLU A 90 -9.26 -34.46 2.44
C GLU A 90 -7.80 -34.01 2.51
N GLY A 91 -7.00 -34.76 3.29
CA GLY A 91 -5.55 -34.63 3.34
C GLY A 91 -5.00 -33.75 4.45
N PHE A 92 -5.82 -33.30 5.41
CA PHE A 92 -5.33 -32.67 6.63
C PHE A 92 -4.79 -33.76 7.58
N ALA A 93 -3.58 -33.54 8.11
CA ALA A 93 -3.08 -34.32 9.23
C ALA A 93 -3.80 -33.87 10.50
N ASP A 94 -4.35 -34.81 11.27
CA ASP A 94 -5.09 -34.48 12.48
C ASP A 94 -4.20 -33.76 13.50
N ALA A 95 -4.76 -32.74 14.15
CA ALA A 95 -4.19 -31.97 15.23
C ALA A 95 -5.23 -31.77 16.32
N ASP A 96 -4.78 -31.57 17.53
CA ASP A 96 -5.63 -31.22 18.69
C ASP A 96 -4.84 -30.23 19.56
N GLU A 97 -4.85 -28.97 19.12
CA GLU A 97 -4.06 -27.94 19.76
C GLU A 97 -4.77 -26.59 19.74
N THR A 98 -4.45 -25.74 20.73
CA THR A 98 -4.89 -24.35 20.70
C THR A 98 -3.84 -23.50 20.01
N LEU A 99 -4.26 -22.77 18.99
CA LEU A 99 -3.43 -21.80 18.30
C LEU A 99 -3.93 -20.38 18.54
N TYR A 100 -3.03 -19.44 18.49
CA TYR A 100 -3.31 -18.02 18.65
C TYR A 100 -3.02 -17.28 17.36
N VAL A 101 -3.93 -16.37 17.01
CA VAL A 101 -3.78 -15.49 15.86
C VAL A 101 -2.67 -14.48 16.12
N THR A 102 -1.71 -14.38 15.21
CA THR A 102 -0.55 -13.49 15.31
C THR A 102 -0.73 -12.14 14.63
N GLY A 103 -1.67 -12.05 13.65
CA GLY A 103 -1.99 -10.86 12.88
C GLY A 103 -3.28 -10.16 13.30
N SER A 104 -3.55 -8.97 12.77
CA SER A 104 -4.81 -8.25 12.94
C SER A 104 -5.71 -8.44 11.73
N ASN A 105 -7.04 -8.62 11.94
CA ASN A 105 -8.03 -8.87 10.88
C ASN A 105 -7.70 -10.09 9.99
N VAL A 106 -7.23 -11.18 10.60
CA VAL A 106 -6.94 -12.43 9.89
C VAL A 106 -8.23 -13.11 9.46
N ASN A 107 -8.35 -13.46 8.19
CA ASN A 107 -9.52 -14.11 7.64
C ASN A 107 -9.65 -15.56 8.12
N VAL A 108 -10.86 -15.94 8.52
CA VAL A 108 -11.30 -17.33 8.70
C VAL A 108 -12.14 -17.69 7.50
N ARG A 109 -11.76 -18.75 6.77
CA ARG A 109 -12.35 -19.09 5.47
C ARG A 109 -13.05 -20.44 5.49
N ARG A 110 -14.05 -20.60 4.61
CA ARG A 110 -14.80 -21.86 4.46
C ARG A 110 -14.04 -22.90 3.61
N ALA A 111 -12.95 -22.50 2.96
CA ALA A 111 -12.09 -23.39 2.18
C ALA A 111 -10.61 -23.00 2.39
N PRO A 112 -9.65 -23.96 2.33
CA PRO A 112 -8.23 -23.71 2.48
C PRO A 112 -7.62 -23.09 1.20
N ALA A 113 -8.07 -21.91 0.85
CA ALA A 113 -7.62 -21.16 -0.31
C ALA A 113 -7.83 -19.66 -0.07
N THR A 114 -6.95 -18.83 -0.61
CA THR A 114 -7.05 -17.36 -0.52
C THR A 114 -8.31 -16.80 -1.20
N THR A 115 -8.89 -17.55 -2.13
CA THR A 115 -10.19 -17.27 -2.79
C THR A 115 -11.39 -17.89 -2.07
N GLY A 116 -11.17 -18.63 -0.96
CA GLY A 116 -12.26 -19.22 -0.17
C GLY A 116 -13.16 -18.16 0.45
N GLU A 117 -14.47 -18.44 0.52
CA GLU A 117 -15.44 -17.57 1.17
C GLU A 117 -15.02 -17.25 2.61
N ILE A 118 -15.05 -15.96 2.99
CA ILE A 118 -14.71 -15.50 4.33
C ILE A 118 -15.89 -15.77 5.28
N ALA A 119 -15.65 -16.62 6.29
CA ALA A 119 -16.60 -16.89 7.37
C ALA A 119 -16.57 -15.83 8.48
N GLY A 120 -15.45 -15.13 8.61
CA GLY A 120 -15.23 -14.06 9.59
C GLY A 120 -13.77 -13.65 9.67
N THR A 121 -13.47 -12.72 10.57
CA THR A 121 -12.11 -12.22 10.82
C THR A 121 -11.77 -12.30 12.31
N LEU A 122 -10.49 -12.51 12.61
CA LEU A 122 -9.96 -12.58 13.95
C LEU A 122 -8.79 -11.61 14.15
N ASN A 123 -8.70 -11.07 15.34
CA ASN A 123 -7.62 -10.17 15.73
C ASN A 123 -6.49 -10.92 16.45
N LYS A 124 -5.31 -10.31 16.47
CA LYS A 124 -4.14 -10.79 17.21
C LYS A 124 -4.51 -11.17 18.66
N GLY A 125 -4.04 -12.33 19.08
CA GLY A 125 -4.31 -12.87 20.42
C GLY A 125 -5.60 -13.71 20.53
N ALA A 126 -6.47 -13.72 19.51
CA ALA A 126 -7.62 -14.62 19.46
C ALA A 126 -7.15 -16.07 19.46
N SER A 127 -7.84 -16.96 20.20
CA SER A 127 -7.52 -18.37 20.25
C SER A 127 -8.44 -19.18 19.35
N LEU A 128 -7.89 -20.20 18.69
CA LEU A 128 -8.60 -21.15 17.85
C LEU A 128 -8.24 -22.57 18.25
N HIS A 129 -9.19 -23.49 18.18
CA HIS A 129 -8.95 -24.91 18.27
C HIS A 129 -8.59 -25.43 16.87
N CYS A 130 -7.34 -25.84 16.71
CA CYS A 130 -6.83 -26.43 15.47
C CYS A 130 -7.09 -27.94 15.50
N THR A 131 -7.83 -28.43 14.51
CA THR A 131 -8.20 -29.85 14.36
C THR A 131 -7.41 -30.55 13.27
N GLY A 132 -6.61 -29.81 12.48
CA GLY A 132 -5.78 -30.42 11.43
C GLY A 132 -4.88 -29.41 10.72
N ARG A 133 -3.83 -29.95 10.08
CA ARG A 133 -2.86 -29.14 9.31
C ARG A 133 -2.60 -29.75 7.94
N LYS A 134 -2.54 -28.91 6.92
CA LYS A 134 -2.21 -29.29 5.55
C LYS A 134 -1.54 -28.11 4.84
N ASP A 135 -0.33 -28.34 4.33
CA ASP A 135 0.44 -27.29 3.65
C ASP A 135 0.50 -26.00 4.49
N ASP A 136 0.08 -24.89 3.90
CA ASP A 136 0.06 -23.58 4.54
C ASP A 136 -1.26 -23.27 5.27
N TRP A 137 -2.14 -24.27 5.47
CA TRP A 137 -3.47 -24.08 6.05
C TRP A 137 -3.67 -24.90 7.33
N SER A 138 -4.32 -24.28 8.30
CA SER A 138 -4.82 -24.93 9.53
C SER A 138 -6.32 -25.04 9.48
N ARG A 139 -6.84 -26.25 9.69
CA ARG A 139 -8.25 -26.54 9.90
C ARG A 139 -8.62 -26.20 11.34
N VAL A 140 -9.62 -25.36 11.54
CA VAL A 140 -9.99 -24.81 12.83
C VAL A 140 -11.49 -24.87 13.08
N GLU A 141 -11.89 -24.88 14.34
CA GLU A 141 -13.28 -24.67 14.73
C GLU A 141 -13.56 -23.18 14.92
N TYR A 142 -14.54 -22.66 14.18
CA TYR A 142 -14.95 -21.27 14.25
C TYR A 142 -16.48 -21.17 14.24
N ASN A 143 -17.07 -20.61 15.33
CA ASN A 143 -18.53 -20.49 15.50
C ASN A 143 -19.31 -21.80 15.32
N GLY A 144 -18.70 -22.94 15.67
CA GLY A 144 -19.31 -24.28 15.56
C GLY A 144 -19.22 -24.90 14.17
N GLU A 145 -18.50 -24.29 13.24
CA GLU A 145 -18.23 -24.78 11.89
C GLU A 145 -16.74 -25.10 11.72
N ILE A 146 -16.45 -26.03 10.80
CA ILE A 146 -15.08 -26.27 10.37
C ILE A 146 -14.69 -25.21 9.35
N CYS A 147 -13.65 -24.47 9.66
CA CYS A 147 -13.10 -23.39 8.84
C CYS A 147 -11.59 -23.55 8.70
N PHE A 148 -10.97 -22.64 7.95
CA PHE A 148 -9.55 -22.68 7.63
C PHE A 148 -8.91 -21.30 7.82
N VAL A 149 -7.71 -21.32 8.39
CA VAL A 149 -6.89 -20.12 8.56
C VAL A 149 -5.49 -20.44 8.01
N SER A 150 -4.89 -19.51 7.29
CA SER A 150 -3.51 -19.68 6.82
C SER A 150 -2.57 -19.83 8.02
N SER A 151 -1.76 -20.90 8.03
CA SER A 151 -0.90 -21.28 9.16
C SER A 151 0.14 -20.23 9.52
N GLN A 152 0.52 -19.37 8.56
CA GLN A 152 1.45 -18.26 8.79
C GLN A 152 0.94 -17.24 9.82
N PHE A 153 -0.39 -17.15 10.02
CA PHE A 153 -1.02 -16.25 10.99
C PHE A 153 -1.31 -16.90 12.34
N LEU A 154 -0.82 -18.11 12.57
CA LEU A 154 -1.09 -18.87 13.78
C LEU A 154 0.20 -19.25 14.51
N SER A 155 0.18 -19.22 15.83
CA SER A 155 1.26 -19.63 16.71
C SER A 155 0.73 -20.47 17.86
N ALA A 156 1.50 -21.48 18.31
CA ALA A 156 1.21 -22.21 19.54
C ALA A 156 1.45 -21.34 20.80
N GLU A 157 2.29 -20.33 20.70
CA GLU A 157 2.52 -19.37 21.76
C GLU A 157 1.56 -18.20 21.62
N LYS A 158 0.88 -17.85 22.72
CA LYS A 158 0.02 -16.67 22.73
C LYS A 158 0.88 -15.42 22.52
N PRO A 159 0.63 -14.64 21.45
CA PRO A 159 1.36 -13.38 21.25
C PRO A 159 1.17 -12.50 22.48
N GLU A 160 2.24 -11.97 23.03
CA GLU A 160 2.12 -10.97 24.08
C GLU A 160 1.31 -9.78 23.54
N GLU A 161 0.27 -9.40 24.28
CA GLU A 161 -0.54 -8.21 23.99
C GLU A 161 0.23 -6.94 24.42
N THR A 162 1.46 -6.79 23.96
CA THR A 162 2.10 -5.49 23.97
C THR A 162 1.62 -4.74 22.74
N LYS A 163 0.39 -4.20 22.78
CA LYS A 163 0.04 -3.10 21.90
C LYS A 163 1.01 -1.96 22.27
N PRO A 164 2.04 -1.66 21.47
CA PRO A 164 2.89 -0.54 21.77
C PRO A 164 1.99 0.69 21.77
N ALA A 165 1.78 1.30 22.92
CA ALA A 165 1.08 2.56 22.99
C ALA A 165 2.02 3.64 22.45
N ALA A 166 1.53 4.54 21.62
CA ALA A 166 2.29 5.74 21.25
C ALA A 166 2.75 6.44 22.55
N GLN A 167 3.99 6.86 22.57
CA GLN A 167 4.51 7.62 23.70
C GLN A 167 3.67 8.89 23.86
N ALA A 168 3.14 9.13 25.05
CA ALA A 168 2.27 10.28 25.31
C ALA A 168 2.94 11.59 24.86
N GLY A 169 2.27 12.30 23.96
CA GLY A 169 2.71 13.61 23.44
C GLY A 169 3.59 13.57 22.17
N THR A 170 4.04 12.39 21.68
CA THR A 170 4.88 12.30 20.48
C THR A 170 4.22 11.58 19.32
N GLY A 171 3.19 10.75 19.56
CA GLY A 171 2.59 9.89 18.54
C GLY A 171 3.53 8.77 18.03
N ILE A 172 4.72 8.58 18.65
CA ILE A 172 5.71 7.60 18.23
C ILE A 172 5.52 6.30 19.00
N TYR A 173 5.44 5.20 18.29
CA TYR A 173 5.47 3.83 18.82
C TYR A 173 6.93 3.36 18.87
N HIS A 174 7.40 2.94 20.02
CA HIS A 174 8.79 2.47 20.20
C HIS A 174 8.82 0.96 20.42
N ALA A 175 9.67 0.26 19.64
CA ALA A 175 9.99 -1.15 19.85
C ALA A 175 11.45 -1.36 20.29
N GLY A 176 12.16 -0.29 20.63
CA GLY A 176 13.52 -0.34 21.19
C GLY A 176 14.66 -0.18 20.18
N GLY A 177 14.37 -0.13 18.89
CA GLY A 177 15.38 0.17 17.85
C GLY A 177 15.55 1.67 17.60
N ASP A 178 16.69 2.04 17.01
CA ASP A 178 17.06 3.44 16.76
C ASP A 178 16.48 4.00 15.44
N ILE A 179 15.94 3.14 14.56
CA ILE A 179 15.38 3.55 13.26
C ILE A 179 13.90 3.89 13.45
N LEU A 180 13.53 5.11 13.07
CA LEU A 180 12.15 5.60 13.08
C LEU A 180 11.60 5.69 11.66
N VAL A 181 10.51 4.97 11.39
CA VAL A 181 9.80 4.97 10.11
C VAL A 181 8.51 5.78 10.23
N CYS A 182 8.34 6.78 9.36
CA CYS A 182 7.06 7.46 9.20
C CYS A 182 6.22 6.72 8.16
N ILE A 183 5.01 6.30 8.53
CA ILE A 183 4.04 5.69 7.62
C ILE A 183 2.94 6.70 7.32
N ASP A 184 2.75 7.02 6.04
CA ASP A 184 1.67 7.85 5.55
C ASP A 184 0.64 7.01 4.80
N ALA A 185 -0.52 6.80 5.42
CA ALA A 185 -1.68 6.25 4.73
C ALA A 185 -2.29 7.34 3.86
N GLY A 186 -2.10 7.26 2.54
CA GLY A 186 -2.56 8.26 1.58
C GLY A 186 -4.06 8.53 1.65
N HIS A 187 -4.46 9.74 1.28
CA HIS A 187 -5.85 10.23 1.33
C HIS A 187 -6.50 10.18 2.73
N GLN A 188 -7.78 10.47 2.81
CA GLN A 188 -8.65 10.46 3.99
C GLN A 188 -10.11 10.48 3.53
N ASP A 189 -11.07 10.36 4.44
CA ASP A 189 -12.50 10.23 4.10
C ASP A 189 -13.12 11.44 3.40
N HIS A 190 -12.47 12.59 3.45
CA HIS A 190 -12.88 13.79 2.75
C HIS A 190 -11.69 14.49 2.06
N GLN A 191 -11.98 15.07 0.91
CA GLN A 191 -11.00 15.89 0.20
C GLN A 191 -10.89 17.31 0.79
N MET A 192 -9.71 17.91 0.60
CA MET A 192 -9.47 19.32 0.93
C MET A 192 -9.13 20.06 -0.37
N THR A 193 -10.10 20.81 -0.90
CA THR A 193 -9.98 21.49 -2.22
C THR A 193 -9.25 22.84 -2.14
N ASP A 194 -9.03 23.35 -0.94
CA ASP A 194 -8.10 24.47 -0.72
C ASP A 194 -6.74 24.13 -1.32
N LYS A 195 -6.02 25.18 -1.70
CA LYS A 195 -4.74 25.03 -2.37
C LYS A 195 -3.55 25.16 -1.43
N GLU A 196 -2.49 24.43 -1.75
CA GLU A 196 -1.18 24.55 -1.14
C GLU A 196 -0.10 24.56 -2.23
N PRO A 197 1.08 25.14 -1.98
CA PRO A 197 2.17 25.17 -2.97
C PRO A 197 2.70 23.75 -3.24
N ASN A 198 2.99 23.44 -4.52
CA ASN A 198 3.55 22.15 -4.93
C ASN A 198 4.91 21.82 -4.29
N GLY A 199 5.65 22.84 -3.81
CA GLY A 199 6.91 22.70 -3.09
C GLY A 199 7.27 24.03 -2.40
N PRO A 200 8.28 24.05 -1.53
CA PRO A 200 8.71 25.27 -0.83
C PRO A 200 9.02 26.41 -1.80
N GLY A 201 8.25 27.51 -1.71
CA GLY A 201 8.41 28.68 -2.59
C GLY A 201 7.80 28.54 -4.00
N SER A 202 7.12 27.43 -4.29
CA SER A 202 6.45 27.22 -5.58
C SER A 202 5.28 28.17 -5.79
N SER A 203 5.14 28.68 -7.01
CA SER A 203 3.93 29.38 -7.46
C SER A 203 2.84 28.43 -7.99
N GLU A 204 3.20 27.18 -8.28
CA GLU A 204 2.25 26.14 -8.66
C GLU A 204 1.46 25.71 -7.43
N MET A 205 0.13 25.75 -7.54
CA MET A 205 -0.79 25.47 -6.43
C MET A 205 -1.58 24.19 -6.70
N LYS A 206 -1.53 23.23 -5.80
CA LYS A 206 -2.24 21.94 -5.85
C LYS A 206 -3.38 21.92 -4.81
N ASN A 207 -4.33 20.99 -4.96
CA ASN A 207 -5.27 20.68 -3.88
C ASN A 207 -4.49 20.10 -2.68
N LYS A 208 -4.90 20.48 -1.47
CA LYS A 208 -4.30 19.99 -0.23
C LYS A 208 -4.34 18.46 -0.14
N VAL A 209 -5.49 17.87 -0.45
CA VAL A 209 -5.65 16.43 -0.56
C VAL A 209 -6.87 16.08 -1.42
N THR A 210 -6.76 15.07 -2.25
CA THR A 210 -7.87 14.49 -3.02
C THR A 210 -8.52 13.34 -2.23
N SER A 211 -9.72 12.93 -2.63
CA SER A 211 -10.41 11.78 -2.02
C SER A 211 -9.75 10.43 -2.34
N GLY A 212 -8.88 10.40 -3.36
CA GLY A 212 -8.39 9.15 -3.93
C GLY A 212 -9.40 8.55 -4.91
N THR A 213 -9.32 7.25 -5.11
CA THR A 213 -10.19 6.46 -5.99
C THR A 213 -11.02 5.47 -5.17
N ASP A 214 -11.93 4.77 -5.84
CA ASP A 214 -12.73 3.68 -5.29
C ASP A 214 -12.50 2.40 -6.10
N GLY A 215 -12.56 1.25 -5.43
CA GLY A 215 -12.44 -0.05 -6.06
C GLY A 215 -13.58 -0.32 -7.05
N VAL A 216 -13.21 -0.71 -8.28
CA VAL A 216 -14.18 -0.93 -9.37
C VAL A 216 -15.10 -2.14 -9.11
N SER A 217 -14.63 -3.14 -8.37
CA SER A 217 -15.35 -4.37 -8.02
C SER A 217 -15.94 -4.29 -6.62
N THR A 218 -15.14 -3.82 -5.65
CA THR A 218 -15.48 -3.84 -4.22
C THR A 218 -16.20 -2.59 -3.75
N GLY A 219 -16.02 -1.46 -4.45
CA GLY A 219 -16.49 -0.15 -4.00
C GLY A 219 -15.80 0.35 -2.72
N VAL A 220 -14.71 -0.29 -2.31
CA VAL A 220 -13.93 0.15 -1.14
C VAL A 220 -13.11 1.38 -1.51
N PRO A 221 -13.20 2.49 -0.78
CA PRO A 221 -12.38 3.67 -1.04
C PRO A 221 -10.90 3.42 -0.78
N GLU A 222 -10.04 3.99 -1.61
CA GLU A 222 -8.58 3.91 -1.52
C GLU A 222 -8.04 4.27 -0.12
N TYR A 223 -8.55 5.36 0.47
CA TYR A 223 -8.09 5.78 1.79
C TYR A 223 -8.32 4.74 2.89
N LYS A 224 -9.31 3.84 2.73
CA LYS A 224 -9.55 2.73 3.66
C LYS A 224 -8.51 1.62 3.48
N VAL A 225 -8.25 1.23 2.24
CA VAL A 225 -7.22 0.23 1.90
C VAL A 225 -5.86 0.71 2.39
N ASN A 226 -5.48 1.96 2.09
CA ASN A 226 -4.21 2.55 2.50
C ASN A 226 -4.04 2.50 4.03
N LEU A 227 -5.10 2.83 4.80
CA LEU A 227 -5.03 2.77 6.27
C LEU A 227 -4.94 1.33 6.79
N GLN A 228 -5.67 0.39 6.19
CA GLN A 228 -5.64 -1.01 6.60
C GLN A 228 -4.24 -1.62 6.42
N VAL A 229 -3.58 -1.36 5.28
CA VAL A 229 -2.20 -1.79 5.04
C VAL A 229 -1.23 -1.06 5.97
N ALA A 230 -1.40 0.25 6.16
CA ALA A 230 -0.53 1.06 7.03
C ALA A 230 -0.53 0.56 8.48
N LEU A 231 -1.69 0.18 9.02
CA LEU A 231 -1.80 -0.36 10.37
C LEU A 231 -1.12 -1.74 10.51
N LYS A 232 -1.23 -2.60 9.48
CA LYS A 232 -0.51 -3.88 9.44
C LYS A 232 0.99 -3.68 9.31
N LEU A 233 1.43 -2.72 8.48
CA LEU A 233 2.84 -2.35 8.33
C LEU A 233 3.43 -1.80 9.62
N ARG A 234 2.69 -0.95 10.35
CA ARG A 234 3.10 -0.48 11.68
C ARG A 234 3.39 -1.66 12.60
N ASP A 235 2.44 -2.59 12.73
CA ASP A 235 2.56 -3.71 13.64
C ASP A 235 3.71 -4.64 13.23
N GLU A 236 3.92 -4.87 11.94
CA GLU A 236 5.03 -5.64 11.39
C GLU A 236 6.38 -4.98 11.68
N LEU A 237 6.53 -3.68 11.43
CA LEU A 237 7.77 -2.94 11.70
C LEU A 237 8.11 -2.91 13.20
N LEU A 238 7.11 -2.74 14.06
CA LEU A 238 7.29 -2.82 15.51
C LEU A 238 7.78 -4.21 15.94
N SER A 239 7.25 -5.28 15.34
CA SER A 239 7.70 -6.66 15.62
C SER A 239 9.16 -6.89 15.22
N ARG A 240 9.67 -6.16 14.20
CA ARG A 240 11.06 -6.17 13.74
C ARG A 240 11.98 -5.21 14.51
N GLY A 241 11.45 -4.50 15.50
CA GLY A 241 12.23 -3.60 16.36
C GLY A 241 12.41 -2.19 15.79
N TYR A 242 11.65 -1.78 14.77
CA TYR A 242 11.59 -0.39 14.33
C TYR A 242 10.74 0.46 15.26
N SER A 243 11.06 1.74 15.39
CA SER A 243 10.11 2.72 15.90
C SER A 243 9.25 3.25 14.75
N VAL A 244 7.99 3.56 15.02
CA VAL A 244 7.03 3.98 13.99
C VAL A 244 6.27 5.22 14.42
N ILE A 245 6.08 6.15 13.50
CA ILE A 245 5.09 7.22 13.59
C ILE A 245 4.14 7.13 12.40
N MET A 246 2.85 7.38 12.63
CA MET A 246 1.85 7.39 11.58
C MET A 246 1.34 8.81 11.36
N THR A 247 1.11 9.20 10.10
CA THR A 247 0.45 10.48 9.80
C THR A 247 -1.01 10.48 10.25
N ARG A 248 -1.67 9.33 10.15
CA ARG A 248 -3.04 9.11 10.63
C ARG A 248 -3.28 7.66 11.04
N GLU A 249 -4.17 7.46 12.00
CA GLU A 249 -4.62 6.13 12.45
C GLU A 249 -6.14 5.97 12.29
N THR A 250 -6.81 7.00 11.80
CA THR A 250 -8.24 7.00 11.48
C THR A 250 -8.45 7.61 10.10
N ASN A 251 -9.66 7.46 9.54
CA ASN A 251 -10.01 8.05 8.26
C ASN A 251 -10.52 9.50 8.42
N ASP A 252 -11.11 9.83 9.55
CA ASP A 252 -11.61 11.16 9.90
C ASP A 252 -10.47 12.03 10.44
N VAL A 253 -9.74 12.63 9.52
CA VAL A 253 -8.64 13.58 9.78
C VAL A 253 -8.66 14.68 8.71
N SER A 254 -8.05 15.83 8.99
CA SER A 254 -7.90 16.95 8.04
C SER A 254 -6.42 17.29 7.89
N LEU A 255 -5.70 16.47 7.12
CA LEU A 255 -4.28 16.61 6.85
C LEU A 255 -4.04 16.90 5.37
N SER A 256 -3.38 18.00 5.06
CA SER A 256 -2.89 18.30 3.73
C SER A 256 -1.65 17.46 3.39
N ASN A 257 -1.20 17.47 2.12
CA ASN A 257 0.05 16.82 1.76
C ASN A 257 1.27 17.47 2.41
N VAL A 258 1.23 18.79 2.63
CA VAL A 258 2.27 19.52 3.38
C VAL A 258 2.27 19.10 4.84
N ASP A 259 1.10 18.98 5.50
CA ASP A 259 1.01 18.54 6.91
C ASP A 259 1.62 17.15 7.09
N ARG A 260 1.36 16.21 6.16
CA ARG A 260 1.90 14.85 6.19
C ARG A 260 3.43 14.84 6.08
N ALA A 261 3.99 15.64 5.17
CA ALA A 261 5.44 15.79 5.05
C ALA A 261 6.05 16.45 6.30
N THR A 262 5.38 17.45 6.87
CA THR A 262 5.81 18.13 8.10
C THR A 262 5.84 17.18 9.29
N ILE A 263 4.83 16.30 9.44
CA ILE A 263 4.84 15.27 10.49
C ILE A 263 6.10 14.39 10.37
N ALA A 264 6.45 13.95 9.16
CA ALA A 264 7.65 13.15 8.93
C ALA A 264 8.94 13.93 9.27
N ASN A 265 9.07 15.16 8.80
CA ASN A 265 10.24 16.01 9.02
C ASN A 265 10.44 16.31 10.52
N ASP A 266 9.38 16.71 11.21
CA ASP A 266 9.43 17.16 12.62
C ASP A 266 9.61 15.99 13.60
N SER A 267 9.17 14.78 13.23
CA SER A 267 9.32 13.59 14.08
C SER A 267 10.75 13.10 14.22
N GLY A 268 11.64 13.51 13.30
CA GLY A 268 12.99 12.99 13.17
C GLY A 268 13.02 11.56 12.62
N ALA A 269 12.03 11.16 11.84
CA ALA A 269 12.01 9.88 11.14
C ALA A 269 13.21 9.76 10.19
N ASP A 270 13.70 8.54 10.02
CA ASP A 270 14.81 8.24 9.12
C ASP A 270 14.32 8.07 7.67
N ILE A 271 13.09 7.60 7.48
CA ILE A 271 12.42 7.46 6.18
C ILE A 271 10.90 7.69 6.31
N MET A 272 10.26 7.99 5.16
CA MET A 272 8.81 8.05 5.05
C MET A 272 8.31 7.12 3.94
N ILE A 273 7.34 6.27 4.26
CA ILE A 273 6.65 5.39 3.32
C ILE A 273 5.22 5.88 3.13
N ARG A 274 4.87 6.22 1.90
CA ARG A 274 3.53 6.70 1.55
C ARG A 274 2.80 5.63 0.74
N LEU A 275 1.67 5.16 1.26
CA LEU A 275 0.88 4.07 0.70
C LEU A 275 -0.31 4.63 -0.09
N HIS A 276 -0.43 4.19 -1.32
CA HIS A 276 -1.47 4.56 -2.27
C HIS A 276 -1.91 3.36 -3.10
N CYS A 277 -3.06 3.49 -3.78
CA CYS A 277 -3.52 2.58 -4.80
C CYS A 277 -3.84 3.36 -6.08
N ASN A 278 -3.32 2.87 -7.19
CA ASN A 278 -3.44 3.53 -8.50
C ASN A 278 -4.83 3.32 -9.12
N SER A 279 -5.19 4.19 -10.05
CA SER A 279 -6.38 4.04 -10.89
C SER A 279 -6.17 4.77 -12.20
N VAL A 280 -6.58 4.12 -13.30
CA VAL A 280 -6.55 4.68 -14.66
C VAL A 280 -7.79 4.22 -15.41
N ASP A 281 -8.09 4.84 -16.56
CA ASP A 281 -9.27 4.48 -17.38
C ASP A 281 -9.23 3.04 -17.93
N SER A 282 -8.06 2.39 -17.93
CA SER A 282 -7.88 1.03 -18.42
C SER A 282 -8.09 -0.01 -17.32
N SER A 283 -9.09 -0.86 -17.44
CA SER A 283 -9.31 -2.00 -16.55
C SER A 283 -8.27 -3.12 -16.69
N SER A 284 -7.39 -3.06 -17.71
CA SER A 284 -6.30 -4.01 -17.90
C SER A 284 -4.97 -3.57 -17.26
N ALA A 285 -4.88 -2.33 -16.77
CA ALA A 285 -3.72 -1.86 -16.02
C ALA A 285 -3.59 -2.67 -14.72
N ARG A 286 -2.35 -3.05 -14.38
CA ARG A 286 -2.07 -3.90 -13.22
C ARG A 286 -0.62 -3.82 -12.79
N GLY A 287 -0.35 -4.23 -11.55
CA GLY A 287 0.98 -4.28 -10.93
C GLY A 287 1.25 -3.08 -10.03
N ALA A 288 2.34 -3.13 -9.31
CA ALA A 288 2.74 -2.08 -8.39
C ALA A 288 3.75 -1.13 -9.03
N LEU A 289 3.72 0.14 -8.62
CA LEU A 289 4.56 1.21 -9.11
C LEU A 289 5.18 1.97 -7.94
N GLY A 290 6.48 2.26 -8.01
CA GLY A 290 7.12 3.21 -7.10
C GLY A 290 7.11 4.62 -7.67
N ILE A 291 6.94 5.65 -6.84
CA ILE A 291 7.06 7.03 -7.28
C ILE A 291 8.10 7.74 -6.42
N THR A 292 8.99 8.49 -7.07
CA THR A 292 9.99 9.34 -6.44
C THR A 292 10.19 10.62 -7.24
N GLN A 293 10.87 11.63 -6.68
CA GLN A 293 11.25 12.85 -7.39
C GLN A 293 12.36 12.57 -8.41
N THR A 294 12.57 13.52 -9.32
CA THR A 294 13.74 13.49 -10.22
C THR A 294 15.01 13.97 -9.51
N SER A 295 16.16 13.63 -10.05
CA SER A 295 17.46 14.13 -9.54
C SER A 295 17.64 15.64 -9.71
N SER A 296 16.84 16.27 -10.55
CA SER A 296 16.83 17.74 -10.80
C SER A 296 15.69 18.45 -10.07
N ASN A 297 14.97 17.77 -9.18
CA ASN A 297 13.90 18.37 -8.41
C ASN A 297 14.38 19.62 -7.66
N PRO A 298 13.73 20.79 -7.86
CA PRO A 298 14.19 22.05 -7.28
C PRO A 298 13.98 22.14 -5.76
N TYR A 299 13.23 21.24 -5.15
CA TYR A 299 12.85 21.27 -3.73
C TYR A 299 13.60 20.24 -2.89
N CYS A 300 13.81 19.04 -3.41
CA CYS A 300 14.38 17.90 -2.70
C CYS A 300 15.29 17.00 -3.56
N GLY A 301 15.84 17.52 -4.65
CA GLY A 301 16.73 16.76 -5.53
C GLY A 301 18.03 16.29 -4.88
N ASP A 302 18.46 16.95 -3.80
CA ASP A 302 19.64 16.59 -3.03
C ASP A 302 19.50 15.23 -2.29
N ILE A 303 18.29 14.81 -1.98
CA ILE A 303 18.01 13.49 -1.38
C ILE A 303 17.55 12.44 -2.40
N TYR A 304 17.53 12.75 -3.71
CA TYR A 304 17.08 11.85 -4.77
C TYR A 304 17.70 10.44 -4.68
N SER A 305 19.00 10.35 -4.50
CA SER A 305 19.69 9.04 -4.47
C SER A 305 19.17 8.13 -3.35
N ALA A 306 18.89 8.69 -2.17
CA ALA A 306 18.35 7.97 -1.05
C ALA A 306 16.87 7.58 -1.28
N CYS A 307 16.07 8.51 -1.83
CA CYS A 307 14.69 8.24 -2.19
C CYS A 307 14.56 7.17 -3.27
N ASN A 308 15.34 7.25 -4.34
CA ASN A 308 15.33 6.25 -5.41
C ASN A 308 15.78 4.87 -4.91
N SER A 309 16.80 4.80 -4.04
CA SER A 309 17.23 3.55 -3.40
C SER A 309 16.11 2.95 -2.52
N LEU A 310 15.45 3.79 -1.71
CA LEU A 310 14.31 3.38 -0.87
C LEU A 310 13.15 2.86 -1.72
N THR A 311 12.80 3.61 -2.78
CA THR A 311 11.72 3.23 -3.71
C THR A 311 11.96 1.87 -4.35
N ASN A 312 13.20 1.63 -4.85
CA ASN A 312 13.58 0.34 -5.41
C ASN A 312 13.47 -0.79 -4.39
N ALA A 313 13.99 -0.59 -3.18
CA ALA A 313 13.98 -1.61 -2.13
C ALA A 313 12.54 -1.96 -1.71
N VAL A 314 11.71 -0.95 -1.45
CA VAL A 314 10.31 -1.13 -1.03
C VAL A 314 9.47 -1.78 -2.13
N LEU A 315 9.57 -1.29 -3.39
CA LEU A 315 8.83 -1.85 -4.52
C LEU A 315 9.21 -3.32 -4.78
N ASN A 316 10.49 -3.65 -4.75
CA ASN A 316 10.95 -5.03 -4.93
C ASN A 316 10.49 -5.94 -3.77
N GLY A 317 10.62 -5.50 -2.53
CA GLY A 317 10.15 -6.25 -1.36
C GLY A 317 8.65 -6.53 -1.43
N TYR A 318 7.86 -5.50 -1.77
CA TYR A 318 6.41 -5.59 -1.98
C TYR A 318 6.03 -6.59 -3.08
N CYS A 319 6.60 -6.44 -4.28
CA CYS A 319 6.27 -7.31 -5.41
C CYS A 319 6.71 -8.77 -5.19
N ASN A 320 7.83 -9.00 -4.51
CA ASN A 320 8.28 -10.34 -4.17
C ASN A 320 7.36 -11.06 -3.19
N ALA A 321 6.76 -10.34 -2.25
CA ALA A 321 5.85 -10.92 -1.27
C ALA A 321 4.45 -11.14 -1.84
N THR A 322 3.91 -10.18 -2.58
CA THR A 322 2.54 -10.19 -3.08
C THR A 322 2.37 -10.91 -4.42
N GLY A 323 3.46 -11.15 -5.15
CA GLY A 323 3.41 -11.70 -6.51
C GLY A 323 2.89 -10.73 -7.58
N LEU A 324 2.58 -9.48 -7.23
CA LEU A 324 2.21 -8.46 -8.21
C LEU A 324 3.41 -8.07 -9.08
N ALA A 325 3.12 -7.72 -10.33
CA ALA A 325 4.15 -7.28 -11.26
C ALA A 325 4.77 -5.95 -10.80
N ASN A 326 6.10 -5.88 -10.81
CA ASN A 326 6.84 -4.62 -10.66
C ASN A 326 6.79 -3.86 -11.99
N THR A 327 6.08 -2.72 -12.04
CA THR A 327 5.94 -1.89 -13.25
C THR A 327 6.98 -0.79 -13.33
N GLY A 328 7.92 -0.74 -12.39
CA GLY A 328 9.03 0.21 -12.38
C GLY A 328 8.82 1.40 -11.46
N ILE A 329 9.62 2.43 -11.69
CA ILE A 329 9.59 3.68 -10.91
C ILE A 329 9.20 4.82 -11.85
N TRP A 330 8.23 5.61 -11.42
CA TRP A 330 7.91 6.88 -12.06
C TRP A 330 8.60 8.02 -11.31
N GLU A 331 9.51 8.68 -11.99
CA GLU A 331 10.17 9.88 -11.48
C GLU A 331 9.36 11.12 -11.87
N THR A 332 8.95 11.91 -10.87
CA THR A 332 8.15 13.12 -11.10
C THR A 332 8.31 14.14 -9.99
N ASP A 333 8.28 15.43 -10.34
CA ASP A 333 8.36 16.55 -9.40
C ASP A 333 6.97 17.17 -9.09
N THR A 334 5.90 16.44 -9.44
CA THR A 334 4.53 16.93 -9.28
C THR A 334 3.86 16.52 -7.97
N MET A 335 4.55 15.77 -7.11
CA MET A 335 4.00 15.23 -5.85
C MET A 335 4.31 16.18 -4.68
N THR A 336 3.31 16.98 -4.27
CA THR A 336 3.44 17.96 -3.19
C THR A 336 4.08 17.36 -1.93
N GLY A 337 3.56 16.24 -1.43
CA GLY A 337 4.08 15.65 -0.20
C GLY A 337 5.52 15.15 -0.32
N THR A 338 5.98 14.75 -1.51
CA THR A 338 7.38 14.41 -1.78
C THR A 338 8.25 15.65 -1.81
N ASN A 339 7.78 16.73 -2.48
CA ASN A 339 8.52 17.98 -2.61
C ASN A 339 8.73 18.72 -1.27
N TRP A 340 7.84 18.52 -0.30
CA TRP A 340 7.93 19.10 1.05
C TRP A 340 8.65 18.20 2.05
N CYS A 341 8.96 16.94 1.67
CA CYS A 341 9.63 16.00 2.55
C CYS A 341 11.15 16.19 2.50
N GLU A 342 11.75 16.40 3.68
CA GLU A 342 13.20 16.65 3.84
C GLU A 342 14.00 15.37 4.13
N ILE A 343 13.33 14.22 4.25
CA ILE A 343 13.92 12.91 4.54
C ILE A 343 13.69 11.95 3.38
N PRO A 344 14.45 10.86 3.23
CA PRO A 344 14.22 9.86 2.22
C PRO A 344 12.78 9.35 2.26
N ASN A 345 12.08 9.44 1.12
CA ASN A 345 10.68 9.06 1.04
C ASN A 345 10.36 8.35 -0.28
N THR A 346 9.26 7.61 -0.29
CA THR A 346 8.72 6.95 -1.48
C THR A 346 7.20 6.91 -1.41
N ILE A 347 6.54 6.99 -2.56
CA ILE A 347 5.15 6.59 -2.73
C ILE A 347 5.15 5.18 -3.33
N LEU A 348 4.40 4.28 -2.73
CA LEU A 348 4.12 2.96 -3.27
C LEU A 348 2.66 2.91 -3.72
N GLU A 349 2.44 2.79 -5.03
CA GLU A 349 1.17 2.44 -5.62
C GLU A 349 1.04 0.92 -5.59
N MET A 350 0.22 0.42 -4.67
CA MET A 350 0.16 -1.00 -4.30
C MET A 350 -0.51 -1.89 -5.36
N GLY A 351 -1.23 -1.31 -6.31
CA GLY A 351 -1.95 -1.97 -7.39
C GLY A 351 -3.01 -1.05 -7.94
N TYR A 352 -3.76 -1.51 -8.94
CA TYR A 352 -4.77 -0.70 -9.63
C TYR A 352 -6.19 -1.03 -9.16
N MET A 353 -6.84 -0.10 -8.46
CA MET A 353 -8.25 -0.23 -8.05
C MET A 353 -9.23 -0.16 -9.23
N SER A 354 -8.77 0.29 -10.42
CA SER A 354 -9.49 0.20 -11.69
C SER A 354 -9.46 -1.21 -12.33
N ASN A 355 -8.64 -2.13 -11.80
CA ASN A 355 -8.59 -3.53 -12.20
C ASN A 355 -9.35 -4.39 -11.18
N SER A 356 -10.41 -5.10 -11.61
CA SER A 356 -11.28 -5.84 -10.69
C SER A 356 -10.54 -6.90 -9.86
N THR A 357 -9.56 -7.58 -10.44
CA THR A 357 -8.77 -8.59 -9.74
C THR A 357 -7.87 -7.98 -8.68
N GLU A 358 -7.18 -6.86 -9.01
CA GLU A 358 -6.30 -6.20 -8.04
C GLU A 358 -7.09 -5.46 -6.97
N ASP A 359 -8.24 -4.88 -7.28
CA ASP A 359 -9.15 -4.29 -6.31
C ASP A 359 -9.62 -5.32 -5.27
N GLU A 360 -10.02 -6.52 -5.72
CA GLU A 360 -10.39 -7.61 -4.81
C GLU A 360 -9.21 -8.05 -3.92
N LEU A 361 -7.99 -8.18 -4.49
CA LEU A 361 -6.78 -8.47 -3.73
C LEU A 361 -6.45 -7.36 -2.72
N LEU A 362 -6.44 -6.11 -3.14
CA LEU A 362 -6.14 -4.96 -2.29
C LEU A 362 -7.13 -4.81 -1.12
N SER A 363 -8.35 -5.30 -1.30
CA SER A 363 -9.40 -5.31 -0.27
C SER A 363 -9.35 -6.57 0.61
N ASP A 364 -8.56 -7.60 0.25
CA ASP A 364 -8.41 -8.83 1.02
C ASP A 364 -7.40 -8.66 2.17
N SER A 365 -7.80 -9.07 3.37
CA SER A 365 -6.99 -8.87 4.58
C SER A 365 -5.69 -9.67 4.59
N ASP A 366 -5.67 -10.87 3.99
CA ASP A 366 -4.47 -11.71 3.96
C ASP A 366 -3.46 -11.12 2.97
N PHE A 367 -3.94 -10.69 1.79
CA PHE A 367 -3.12 -9.97 0.84
C PHE A 367 -2.54 -8.67 1.42
N GLN A 368 -3.33 -7.90 2.16
CA GLN A 368 -2.86 -6.68 2.83
C GLN A 368 -1.76 -6.98 3.87
N TYR A 369 -1.81 -8.16 4.50
CA TYR A 369 -0.75 -8.57 5.42
C TYR A 369 0.53 -8.94 4.64
N GLU A 370 0.42 -9.70 3.54
CA GLU A 370 1.54 -10.00 2.64
C GLU A 370 2.16 -8.70 2.10
N ALA A 371 1.32 -7.73 1.75
CA ALA A 371 1.75 -6.39 1.36
C ALA A 371 2.59 -5.70 2.46
N ALA A 372 2.11 -5.71 3.69
CA ALA A 372 2.81 -5.13 4.83
C ALA A 372 4.16 -5.81 5.09
N VAL A 373 4.20 -7.15 5.07
CA VAL A 373 5.44 -7.94 5.20
C VAL A 373 6.41 -7.61 4.06
N GLY A 374 5.91 -7.53 2.82
CA GLY A 374 6.72 -7.20 1.65
C GLY A 374 7.35 -5.81 1.73
N ILE A 375 6.57 -4.80 2.16
CA ILE A 375 7.08 -3.43 2.38
C ILE A 375 8.15 -3.44 3.48
N ALA A 376 7.90 -4.14 4.59
CA ALA A 376 8.86 -4.26 5.68
C ALA A 376 10.16 -4.97 5.24
N ASN A 377 10.09 -6.02 4.39
CA ASN A 377 11.26 -6.64 3.78
C ASN A 377 12.07 -5.66 2.93
N GLY A 378 11.39 -4.79 2.18
CA GLY A 378 12.03 -3.72 1.43
C GLY A 378 12.72 -2.70 2.32
N ILE A 379 12.12 -2.34 3.46
CA ILE A 379 12.71 -1.45 4.46
C ILE A 379 13.95 -2.09 5.10
N ASP A 380 13.89 -3.38 5.47
CA ASP A 380 15.06 -4.12 5.96
C ASP A 380 16.18 -4.11 4.93
N ALA A 381 15.89 -4.40 3.67
CA ALA A 381 16.88 -4.37 2.59
C ALA A 381 17.50 -2.98 2.41
N TYR A 382 16.73 -1.89 2.54
CA TYR A 382 17.23 -0.52 2.46
C TYR A 382 18.22 -0.19 3.58
N PHE A 383 17.98 -0.69 4.79
CA PHE A 383 18.88 -0.49 5.94
C PHE A 383 19.97 -1.57 6.07
N GLY A 384 19.96 -2.60 5.20
CA GLY A 384 20.95 -3.70 5.24
C GLY A 384 20.75 -4.65 6.42
N ARG A 385 19.50 -4.91 6.78
CA ARG A 385 19.12 -5.79 7.88
C ARG A 385 18.60 -7.14 7.37
#